data_bb763edc2302508010231e156286108a
#
_entry.id   bb763edc2302508010231e156286108a
#
_cell.length_a   1.000
_cell.length_b   1.000
_cell.length_c   1.000
_cell.angle_alpha   90.00
_cell.angle_beta   90.00
_cell.angle_gamma   90.00
#
_symmetry.space_group_name_H-M   'P 1'
#
loop_
_entity.id
_entity.type
_entity.pdbx_description
1 polymer ?
#
loop_
_entity_poly.entity_id
_entity_poly.type
_entity_poly.pdbx_seq_one_letter_code
_entity_poly.pdbx_strand_id
1 'polypeptide(L)'
;ISVLNNQTAMLKVVDNVVYFLIKNDSTTTTVGTTNNFTSTPQSVSVGLVMSVTPQISESSSVLLNVRPTISRITGYKRDPNPSLPAGIPKQVPEIQTREMESLMSVNDGDIAVLGGLMQDQVNNTDDAVPGVSKIPLFGNLFTYRNDTTTKTELVIFLRPTVVKDASVQGDYSNFRSPLPGTDFFGNNPGPEPVREMNFGGSPQ
;
A
#
# COMPACT_ATOMS: atom_id res chain seq x y z
N ILE A 1 8.25 6.23 -13.43
CA ILE A 1 7.93 7.65 -13.27
C ILE A 1 8.85 8.48 -14.16
N SER A 2 8.32 9.47 -14.85
CA SER A 2 9.07 10.39 -15.70
C SER A 2 9.08 11.77 -15.06
N VAL A 3 10.22 12.48 -15.11
CA VAL A 3 10.42 13.76 -14.43
C VAL A 3 11.42 14.61 -15.18
N LEU A 4 11.26 15.91 -15.17
CA LEU A 4 12.21 16.86 -15.76
C LEU A 4 13.39 17.10 -14.81
N ASN A 5 14.53 17.49 -15.40
CA ASN A 5 15.71 17.87 -14.62
C ASN A 5 15.41 18.96 -13.62
N ASN A 6 15.90 18.82 -12.39
CA ASN A 6 15.66 19.75 -11.26
C ASN A 6 14.18 19.91 -10.84
N GLN A 7 13.30 18.96 -11.23
CA GLN A 7 11.90 18.94 -10.82
C GLN A 7 11.61 17.76 -9.91
N THR A 8 10.68 17.92 -8.97
CA THR A 8 10.27 16.84 -8.09
C THR A 8 9.06 16.12 -8.67
N ALA A 9 9.17 14.82 -8.81
CA ALA A 9 8.05 13.95 -9.09
C ALA A 9 7.66 13.14 -7.87
N MET A 10 6.36 12.85 -7.75
CA MET A 10 5.82 12.04 -6.66
C MET A 10 5.13 10.79 -7.25
N LEU A 11 5.50 9.65 -6.70
CA LEU A 11 4.80 8.38 -6.91
C LEU A 11 4.01 8.05 -5.64
N LYS A 12 2.70 7.82 -5.78
CA LYS A 12 1.84 7.43 -4.68
C LYS A 12 1.09 6.15 -5.06
N VAL A 13 1.37 5.07 -4.34
CA VAL A 13 0.73 3.76 -4.48
C VAL A 13 0.19 3.37 -3.11
N VAL A 14 -1.08 3.67 -2.85
CA VAL A 14 -1.68 3.53 -1.53
C VAL A 14 -3.08 2.95 -1.62
N ASP A 15 -3.43 2.17 -0.60
CA ASP A 15 -4.78 1.70 -0.34
C ASP A 15 -5.42 2.58 0.74
N ASN A 16 -6.69 2.95 0.56
CA ASN A 16 -7.46 3.68 1.54
C ASN A 16 -8.28 2.69 2.36
N VAL A 17 -7.89 2.53 3.62
CA VAL A 17 -8.60 1.67 4.58
C VAL A 17 -9.60 2.51 5.35
N VAL A 18 -10.87 2.14 5.27
CA VAL A 18 -11.95 2.82 5.98
C VAL A 18 -12.19 2.17 7.33
N TYR A 19 -12.33 2.98 8.37
CA TYR A 19 -12.74 2.57 9.71
C TYR A 19 -13.78 3.54 10.25
N PHE A 20 -14.49 3.16 11.31
CA PHE A 20 -15.58 3.95 11.84
C PHE A 20 -15.27 4.42 13.25
N LEU A 21 -15.38 5.73 13.45
CA LEU A 21 -15.40 6.32 14.79
C LEU A 21 -16.83 6.36 15.28
N ILE A 22 -17.06 5.80 16.48
CA ILE A 22 -18.39 5.71 17.07
C ILE A 22 -18.43 6.66 18.27
N LYS A 23 -19.33 7.63 18.19
CA LYS A 23 -19.63 8.56 19.29
C LYS A 23 -20.93 8.14 19.96
N ASN A 24 -20.90 8.06 21.28
CA ASN A 24 -22.08 7.82 22.10
C ASN A 24 -22.48 9.11 22.80
N ASP A 25 -23.65 9.62 22.50
CA ASP A 25 -24.29 10.72 23.20
C ASP A 25 -25.41 10.14 24.10
N SER A 26 -25.16 10.12 25.43
CA SER A 26 -26.14 9.61 26.39
C SER A 26 -26.88 10.77 27.07
N THR A 27 -28.20 10.73 27.01
CA THR A 27 -29.07 11.66 27.70
C THR A 27 -29.78 10.91 28.80
N THR A 28 -29.55 11.33 30.08
CA THR A 28 -30.19 10.77 31.23
C THR A 28 -31.33 11.72 31.67
N THR A 29 -32.55 11.17 31.72
CA THR A 29 -33.73 11.85 32.22
C THR A 29 -34.24 11.14 33.47
N THR A 30 -35.20 11.74 34.17
CA THR A 30 -35.84 11.12 35.34
C THR A 30 -36.56 9.81 35.05
N VAL A 31 -36.82 9.51 33.75
CA VAL A 31 -37.55 8.32 33.29
C VAL A 31 -36.59 7.24 32.76
N GLY A 32 -35.36 7.59 32.44
CA GLY A 32 -34.36 6.62 31.92
C GLY A 32 -33.20 7.26 31.19
N THR A 33 -32.23 6.42 30.79
CA THR A 33 -31.07 6.84 30.02
C THR A 33 -31.27 6.38 28.55
N THR A 34 -31.22 7.32 27.62
CA THR A 34 -31.25 7.04 26.18
C THR A 34 -29.86 7.24 25.60
N ASN A 35 -29.33 6.21 24.93
CA ASN A 35 -28.05 6.26 24.25
C ASN A 35 -28.28 6.44 22.75
N ASN A 36 -27.63 7.46 22.18
CA ASN A 36 -27.63 7.69 20.73
C ASN A 36 -26.22 7.49 20.19
N PHE A 37 -26.08 6.56 19.27
CA PHE A 37 -24.79 6.22 18.65
C PHE A 37 -24.69 6.85 17.27
N THR A 38 -23.66 7.66 17.08
CA THR A 38 -23.31 8.25 15.76
C THR A 38 -22.05 7.60 15.24
N SER A 39 -22.11 7.06 14.04
CA SER A 39 -20.98 6.44 13.35
C SER A 39 -20.47 7.36 12.27
N THR A 40 -19.18 7.73 12.33
CA THR A 40 -18.52 8.59 11.35
C THR A 40 -17.42 7.80 10.64
N PRO A 41 -17.49 7.63 9.30
CA PRO A 41 -16.44 6.98 8.55
C PRO A 41 -15.18 7.85 8.52
N GLN A 42 -14.05 7.23 8.72
CA GLN A 42 -12.72 7.81 8.57
C GLN A 42 -11.91 6.92 7.63
N SER A 43 -10.96 7.52 6.92
CA SER A 43 -10.06 6.75 6.07
C SER A 43 -8.60 7.08 6.37
N VAL A 44 -7.76 6.07 6.25
CA VAL A 44 -6.31 6.21 6.34
C VAL A 44 -5.67 5.56 5.12
N SER A 45 -4.69 6.26 4.54
CA SER A 45 -3.95 5.76 3.38
C SER A 45 -2.74 4.96 3.86
N VAL A 46 -2.60 3.72 3.39
CA VAL A 46 -1.46 2.84 3.65
C VAL A 46 -0.83 2.41 2.34
N GLY A 47 0.51 2.32 2.31
CA GLY A 47 1.25 1.97 1.10
C GLY A 47 2.53 2.77 0.95
N LEU A 48 2.95 2.98 -0.29
CA LEU A 48 4.18 3.66 -0.65
C LEU A 48 3.89 5.04 -1.23
N VAL A 49 4.56 6.04 -0.69
CA VAL A 49 4.69 7.39 -1.27
C VAL A 49 6.17 7.65 -1.46
N MET A 50 6.58 8.05 -2.64
CA MET A 50 7.98 8.32 -2.95
C MET A 50 8.11 9.62 -3.72
N SER A 51 8.92 10.54 -3.23
CA SER A 51 9.30 11.75 -3.94
C SER A 51 10.72 11.59 -4.49
N VAL A 52 10.92 11.98 -5.74
CA VAL A 52 12.21 11.89 -6.41
C VAL A 52 12.49 13.22 -7.11
N THR A 53 13.68 13.78 -6.84
CA THR A 53 14.19 14.99 -7.52
C THR A 53 15.53 14.66 -8.16
N PRO A 54 15.59 14.53 -9.48
CA PRO A 54 16.85 14.29 -10.19
C PRO A 54 17.55 15.61 -10.51
N GLN A 55 18.88 15.58 -10.49
CA GLN A 55 19.73 16.60 -11.05
C GLN A 55 20.75 15.93 -11.97
N ILE A 56 20.66 16.24 -13.25
CA ILE A 56 21.49 15.62 -14.30
C ILE A 56 22.71 16.49 -14.53
N SER A 57 23.89 15.88 -14.45
CA SER A 57 25.18 16.50 -14.78
C SER A 57 25.46 16.38 -16.28
N GLU A 58 26.33 17.23 -16.81
CA GLU A 58 26.83 17.14 -18.19
C GLU A 58 27.54 15.81 -18.48
N SER A 59 28.08 15.15 -17.48
CA SER A 59 28.72 13.83 -17.57
C SER A 59 27.75 12.64 -17.62
N SER A 60 26.45 12.86 -17.76
CA SER A 60 25.40 11.84 -17.71
C SER A 60 25.29 11.11 -16.34
N SER A 61 25.88 11.69 -15.31
CA SER A 61 25.65 11.28 -13.93
C SER A 61 24.40 11.97 -13.39
N VAL A 62 23.55 11.23 -12.71
CA VAL A 62 22.28 11.71 -12.15
C VAL A 62 22.40 11.73 -10.63
N LEU A 63 22.31 12.90 -10.04
CA LEU A 63 22.15 13.06 -8.60
C LEU A 63 20.67 12.94 -8.27
N LEU A 64 20.30 11.93 -7.49
CA LEU A 64 18.93 11.63 -7.09
C LEU A 64 18.74 11.99 -5.62
N ASN A 65 17.82 12.91 -5.34
CA ASN A 65 17.25 13.05 -4.00
C ASN A 65 15.98 12.22 -3.96
N VAL A 66 15.95 11.21 -3.09
CA VAL A 66 14.84 10.25 -2.99
C VAL A 66 14.33 10.21 -1.57
N ARG A 67 13.02 10.40 -1.42
CA ARG A 67 12.33 10.35 -0.14
C ARG A 67 11.17 9.36 -0.20
N PRO A 68 11.42 8.07 0.08
CA PRO A 68 10.37 7.09 0.24
C PRO A 68 9.73 7.18 1.62
N THR A 69 8.40 7.09 1.65
CA THR A 69 7.59 6.95 2.87
C THR A 69 6.71 5.72 2.69
N ILE A 70 6.81 4.78 3.62
CA ILE A 70 6.01 3.56 3.60
C ILE A 70 5.15 3.48 4.85
N SER A 71 3.85 3.27 4.65
CA SER A 71 2.88 3.12 5.74
C SER A 71 2.21 1.76 5.65
N ARG A 72 2.05 1.08 6.79
CA ARG A 72 1.36 -0.20 6.86
C ARG A 72 0.52 -0.30 8.13
N ILE A 73 -0.52 -1.11 8.08
CA ILE A 73 -1.28 -1.48 9.29
C ILE A 73 -0.53 -2.62 9.98
N THR A 74 -0.21 -2.43 11.26
CA THR A 74 0.44 -3.44 12.10
C THR A 74 -0.56 -4.22 12.94
N GLY A 75 -1.76 -3.68 13.11
CA GLY A 75 -2.82 -4.29 13.89
C GLY A 75 -4.03 -3.39 14.01
N TYR A 76 -4.96 -3.83 14.82
CA TYR A 76 -6.17 -3.07 15.16
C TYR A 76 -6.29 -2.96 16.68
N LYS A 77 -6.46 -1.75 17.17
CA LYS A 77 -6.75 -1.49 18.58
C LYS A 77 -8.24 -1.40 18.79
N ARG A 78 -8.73 -2.06 19.85
CA ARG A 78 -10.13 -1.94 20.27
C ARG A 78 -10.29 -0.70 21.12
N ASP A 79 -11.36 0.05 20.88
CA ASP A 79 -11.74 1.17 21.76
C ASP A 79 -12.05 0.63 23.16
N PRO A 80 -11.39 1.14 24.22
CA PRO A 80 -11.59 0.67 25.59
C PRO A 80 -12.90 1.15 26.22
N ASN A 81 -13.70 1.98 25.54
CA ASN A 81 -14.93 2.54 26.10
C ASN A 81 -15.96 1.44 26.42
N PRO A 82 -16.28 1.19 27.71
CA PRO A 82 -17.21 0.14 28.12
C PRO A 82 -18.67 0.45 27.78
N SER A 83 -19.00 1.73 27.53
CA SER A 83 -20.37 2.17 27.23
C SER A 83 -20.85 1.79 25.85
N LEU A 84 -19.95 1.29 25.00
CA LEU A 84 -20.31 0.86 23.66
C LEU A 84 -20.81 -0.60 23.65
N PRO A 85 -21.93 -0.93 23.00
CA PRO A 85 -22.47 -2.28 22.95
C PRO A 85 -21.47 -3.31 22.41
N ALA A 86 -21.53 -4.54 22.91
CA ALA A 86 -20.61 -5.61 22.55
C ALA A 86 -20.66 -6.01 21.06
N GLY A 87 -21.76 -5.73 20.36
CA GLY A 87 -21.95 -6.07 18.94
C GLY A 87 -21.40 -5.05 17.94
N ILE A 88 -20.88 -3.90 18.41
CA ILE A 88 -20.38 -2.85 17.52
C ILE A 88 -18.88 -3.04 17.31
N PRO A 89 -18.36 -3.13 16.07
CA PRO A 89 -16.93 -3.20 15.80
C PRO A 89 -16.25 -1.88 16.21
N LYS A 90 -15.36 -1.97 17.18
CA LYS A 90 -14.65 -0.83 17.80
C LYS A 90 -13.16 -0.88 17.48
N GLN A 91 -12.83 -1.15 16.23
CA GLN A 91 -11.43 -1.35 15.84
C GLN A 91 -10.92 -0.14 15.07
N VAL A 92 -9.80 0.41 15.54
CA VAL A 92 -9.05 1.48 14.88
C VAL A 92 -7.73 0.90 14.40
N PRO A 93 -7.33 1.12 13.14
CA PRO A 93 -6.08 0.61 12.62
C PRO A 93 -4.89 1.27 13.32
N GLU A 94 -3.92 0.46 13.72
CA GLU A 94 -2.61 0.90 14.20
C GLU A 94 -1.66 0.98 13.01
N ILE A 95 -1.13 2.18 12.74
CA ILE A 95 -0.35 2.44 11.55
C ILE A 95 1.11 2.64 11.96
N GLN A 96 1.98 1.97 11.24
CA GLN A 96 3.41 2.19 11.29
C GLN A 96 3.85 2.88 10.00
N THR A 97 4.46 4.05 10.14
CA THR A 97 5.05 4.79 9.02
C THR A 97 6.56 4.79 9.15
N ARG A 98 7.24 4.59 8.03
CA ARG A 98 8.69 4.67 7.89
C ARG A 98 9.01 5.64 6.78
N GLU A 99 9.89 6.55 7.06
CA GLU A 99 10.35 7.57 6.14
C GLU A 99 11.87 7.59 6.12
N MET A 100 12.43 7.78 4.95
CA MET A 100 13.86 7.91 4.74
C MET A 100 14.10 9.02 3.72
N GLU A 101 15.23 9.67 3.79
CA GLU A 101 15.71 10.59 2.76
C GLU A 101 17.15 10.22 2.41
N SER A 102 17.44 10.17 1.13
CA SER A 102 18.76 9.82 0.64
C SER A 102 19.12 10.63 -0.59
N LEU A 103 20.36 11.09 -0.63
CA LEU A 103 20.98 11.71 -1.78
C LEU A 103 22.03 10.76 -2.35
N MET A 104 21.87 10.38 -3.60
CA MET A 104 22.77 9.42 -4.26
C MET A 104 23.14 9.88 -5.66
N SER A 105 24.37 9.60 -6.07
CA SER A 105 24.83 9.82 -7.44
C SER A 105 24.93 8.49 -8.18
N VAL A 106 24.27 8.40 -9.33
CA VAL A 106 24.16 7.18 -10.13
C VAL A 106 24.37 7.54 -11.59
N ASN A 107 25.08 6.71 -12.35
CA ASN A 107 25.21 6.95 -13.78
C ASN A 107 23.93 6.56 -14.51
N ASP A 108 23.76 7.12 -15.69
CA ASP A 108 22.65 6.78 -16.57
C ASP A 108 22.61 5.27 -16.87
N GLY A 109 21.47 4.63 -16.60
CA GLY A 109 21.25 3.20 -16.79
C GLY A 109 21.75 2.28 -15.69
N ASP A 110 22.54 2.75 -14.72
CA ASP A 110 23.00 1.97 -13.58
C ASP A 110 21.90 1.82 -12.53
N ILE A 111 22.05 0.85 -11.63
CA ILE A 111 21.08 0.58 -10.57
C ILE A 111 21.63 1.09 -9.24
N ALA A 112 20.93 2.02 -8.63
CA ALA A 112 21.11 2.38 -7.24
C ALA A 112 20.29 1.49 -6.32
N VAL A 113 20.86 1.12 -5.19
CA VAL A 113 20.20 0.34 -4.15
C VAL A 113 20.06 1.19 -2.91
N LEU A 114 18.82 1.37 -2.47
CA LEU A 114 18.47 2.07 -1.25
C LEU A 114 17.91 1.05 -0.26
N GLY A 115 18.65 0.76 0.80
CA GLY A 115 18.28 -0.21 1.83
C GLY A 115 18.42 0.37 3.23
N GLY A 116 18.04 -0.41 4.25
CA GLY A 116 18.28 -0.05 5.66
C GLY A 116 17.04 0.25 6.49
N LEU A 117 15.83 0.11 5.94
CA LEU A 117 14.60 0.13 6.74
C LEU A 117 14.36 -1.27 7.33
N MET A 118 15.22 -1.67 8.26
CA MET A 118 15.13 -2.97 8.94
C MET A 118 14.18 -2.89 10.13
N GLN A 119 13.41 -3.94 10.33
CA GLN A 119 12.59 -4.16 11.52
C GLN A 119 12.84 -5.57 12.06
N ASP A 120 13.16 -5.64 13.34
CA ASP A 120 13.17 -6.88 14.10
C ASP A 120 11.94 -6.90 15.01
N GLN A 121 11.12 -7.93 14.88
CA GLN A 121 9.99 -8.18 15.75
C GLN A 121 10.21 -9.52 16.43
N VAL A 122 10.34 -9.49 17.75
CA VAL A 122 10.44 -10.68 18.60
C VAL A 122 9.10 -10.85 19.31
N ASN A 123 8.46 -11.97 19.07
CA ASN A 123 7.22 -12.36 19.76
C ASN A 123 7.51 -13.60 20.58
N ASN A 124 7.53 -13.44 21.92
CA ASN A 124 7.74 -14.51 22.86
C ASN A 124 6.39 -14.87 23.47
N THR A 125 5.95 -16.08 23.25
CA THR A 125 4.73 -16.63 23.85
C THR A 125 5.10 -17.80 24.74
N ASP A 126 4.90 -17.64 26.04
CA ASP A 126 5.12 -18.68 27.05
C ASP A 126 3.77 -19.16 27.56
N ASP A 127 3.39 -20.37 27.20
CA ASP A 127 2.22 -21.06 27.76
C ASP A 127 2.67 -22.04 28.84
N ALA A 128 2.24 -21.79 30.07
CA ALA A 128 2.61 -22.60 31.22
C ALA A 128 1.37 -23.08 31.99
N VAL A 129 1.37 -24.35 32.39
CA VAL A 129 0.30 -24.88 33.25
C VAL A 129 0.44 -24.31 34.65
N PRO A 130 -0.55 -23.51 35.14
CA PRO A 130 -0.44 -22.90 36.45
C PRO A 130 -0.34 -23.93 37.56
N GLY A 131 0.62 -23.75 38.46
CA GLY A 131 0.88 -24.63 39.61
C GLY A 131 1.97 -25.67 39.39
N VAL A 132 2.05 -26.28 38.20
CA VAL A 132 3.01 -27.38 37.90
C VAL A 132 4.30 -26.83 37.27
N SER A 133 4.22 -25.75 36.55
CA SER A 133 5.37 -25.08 35.90
C SER A 133 6.41 -24.53 36.88
N LYS A 134 6.05 -24.34 38.17
CA LYS A 134 6.93 -23.82 39.22
C LYS A 134 7.70 -24.92 40.00
N ILE A 135 7.54 -26.18 39.67
CA ILE A 135 8.24 -27.26 40.34
C ILE A 135 9.71 -27.31 39.87
N PRO A 136 10.70 -27.14 40.77
CA PRO A 136 12.10 -27.28 40.41
C PRO A 136 12.37 -28.66 39.86
N LEU A 137 13.11 -28.82 38.80
CA LEU A 137 13.47 -29.98 38.01
C LEU A 137 12.45 -30.44 36.95
N PHE A 138 11.14 -30.29 37.15
CA PHE A 138 10.10 -30.80 36.24
C PHE A 138 9.29 -29.68 35.55
N GLY A 139 9.42 -28.40 36.00
CA GLY A 139 8.64 -27.29 35.49
C GLY A 139 8.76 -27.06 33.97
N ASN A 140 9.93 -27.35 33.41
CA ASN A 140 10.18 -27.17 31.96
C ASN A 140 9.40 -28.18 31.08
N LEU A 141 8.93 -29.32 31.64
CA LEU A 141 8.11 -30.28 30.91
C LEU A 141 6.65 -29.83 30.75
N PHE A 142 6.25 -28.82 31.52
CA PHE A 142 4.88 -28.24 31.53
C PHE A 142 4.84 -26.79 31.05
N THR A 143 5.91 -26.33 30.40
CA THR A 143 6.04 -25.04 29.74
C THR A 143 6.22 -25.24 28.25
N TYR A 144 5.34 -24.64 27.45
CA TYR A 144 5.51 -24.53 26.01
C TYR A 144 5.99 -23.11 25.69
N ARG A 145 7.16 -23.00 25.11
CA ARG A 145 7.75 -21.73 24.72
C ARG A 145 7.79 -21.63 23.20
N ASN A 146 7.20 -20.57 22.66
CA ASN A 146 7.22 -20.29 21.24
C ASN A 146 7.82 -18.91 21.01
N ASP A 147 9.08 -18.89 20.62
CA ASP A 147 9.81 -17.65 20.29
C ASP A 147 9.80 -17.47 18.76
N THR A 148 9.10 -16.48 18.29
CA THR A 148 9.06 -16.14 16.86
C THR A 148 9.77 -14.82 16.63
N THR A 149 10.87 -14.84 15.85
CA THR A 149 11.57 -13.64 15.43
C THR A 149 11.31 -13.40 13.96
N THR A 150 10.73 -12.24 13.64
CA THR A 150 10.49 -11.81 12.27
C THR A 150 11.37 -10.62 11.96
N LYS A 151 12.25 -10.77 10.96
CA LYS A 151 13.07 -9.69 10.42
C LYS A 151 12.52 -9.27 9.08
N THR A 152 12.27 -7.98 8.93
CA THR A 152 11.78 -7.40 7.68
C THR A 152 12.72 -6.29 7.27
N GLU A 153 13.17 -6.33 6.04
CA GLU A 153 14.01 -5.28 5.44
C GLU A 153 13.34 -4.76 4.17
N LEU A 154 13.34 -3.44 4.00
CA LEU A 154 12.92 -2.80 2.76
C LEU A 154 14.14 -2.43 1.95
N VAL A 155 14.20 -2.93 0.72
CA VAL A 155 15.22 -2.56 -0.26
C VAL A 155 14.52 -2.00 -1.50
N ILE A 156 14.95 -0.82 -1.94
CA ILE A 156 14.41 -0.12 -3.11
C ILE A 156 15.52 -0.06 -4.17
N PHE A 157 15.20 -0.56 -5.36
CA PHE A 157 16.08 -0.47 -6.52
C PHE A 157 15.60 0.68 -7.42
N LEU A 158 16.52 1.57 -7.76
CA LEU A 158 16.26 2.72 -8.61
C LEU A 158 17.21 2.67 -9.80
N ARG A 159 16.65 2.75 -11.00
CA ARG A 159 17.40 2.83 -12.25
C ARG A 159 17.04 4.12 -12.96
N PRO A 160 17.85 5.18 -12.88
CA PRO A 160 17.65 6.36 -13.68
C PRO A 160 17.95 6.06 -15.15
N THR A 161 17.17 6.63 -16.04
CA THR A 161 17.43 6.61 -17.49
C THR A 161 17.22 8.02 -18.00
N VAL A 162 18.26 8.60 -18.56
CA VAL A 162 18.24 9.95 -19.11
C VAL A 162 17.71 9.90 -20.54
N VAL A 163 16.56 10.52 -20.75
CA VAL A 163 15.92 10.63 -22.07
C VAL A 163 16.35 11.95 -22.70
N LYS A 164 17.07 11.89 -23.82
CA LYS A 164 17.53 13.07 -24.57
C LYS A 164 16.57 13.38 -25.73
N ASP A 165 16.04 12.36 -26.38
CA ASP A 165 15.06 12.45 -27.48
C ASP A 165 13.81 11.66 -27.10
N ALA A 166 12.78 12.35 -26.62
CA ALA A 166 11.50 11.77 -26.23
C ALA A 166 10.60 11.44 -27.43
N SER A 167 11.18 10.94 -28.51
CA SER A 167 10.44 10.49 -29.70
C SER A 167 10.38 8.97 -29.77
N VAL A 168 9.35 8.45 -30.45
CA VAL A 168 9.20 7.01 -30.75
C VAL A 168 10.28 6.50 -31.72
N GLN A 169 10.95 7.42 -32.41
CA GLN A 169 12.08 7.12 -33.30
C GLN A 169 13.42 7.22 -32.58
N GLY A 170 13.46 7.90 -31.41
CA GLY A 170 14.60 8.06 -30.51
C GLY A 170 14.55 7.08 -29.33
N ASP A 171 14.70 7.60 -28.13
CA ASP A 171 14.86 6.81 -26.90
C ASP A 171 13.63 5.96 -26.52
N TYR A 172 12.44 6.27 -27.07
CA TYR A 172 11.22 5.47 -26.88
C TYR A 172 10.93 4.47 -28.00
N SER A 173 11.93 4.10 -28.79
CA SER A 173 11.77 3.12 -29.88
C SER A 173 11.23 1.76 -29.43
N ASN A 174 11.50 1.35 -28.18
CA ASN A 174 10.96 0.13 -27.59
C ASN A 174 9.43 0.13 -27.43
N PHE A 175 8.80 1.30 -27.39
CA PHE A 175 7.35 1.45 -27.30
C PHE A 175 6.66 1.52 -28.67
N ARG A 176 7.42 1.45 -29.75
CA ARG A 176 6.86 1.50 -31.11
C ARG A 176 5.98 0.29 -31.43
N SER A 177 6.35 -0.90 -30.94
CA SER A 177 5.62 -2.15 -31.25
C SER A 177 4.18 -2.18 -30.74
N PRO A 178 3.85 -1.65 -29.52
CA PRO A 178 2.46 -1.61 -29.04
C PRO A 178 1.64 -0.44 -29.59
N LEU A 179 2.25 0.49 -30.35
CA LEU A 179 1.48 1.59 -30.93
C LEU A 179 0.67 1.10 -32.13
N PRO A 180 -0.57 1.54 -32.29
CA PRO A 180 -1.39 1.21 -33.45
C PRO A 180 -0.73 1.72 -34.73
N GLY A 181 -0.78 0.91 -35.80
CA GLY A 181 -0.28 1.27 -37.13
C GLY A 181 -1.09 2.41 -37.75
N THR A 182 -0.58 2.97 -38.84
CA THR A 182 -1.25 4.07 -39.58
C THR A 182 -2.59 3.66 -40.17
N ASP A 183 -2.83 2.35 -40.32
CA ASP A 183 -4.03 1.72 -40.85
C ASP A 183 -5.01 1.23 -39.79
N PHE A 184 -4.73 1.52 -38.52
CA PHE A 184 -5.55 1.07 -37.39
C PHE A 184 -7.04 1.43 -37.57
N PHE A 185 -7.35 2.63 -38.06
CA PHE A 185 -8.72 3.04 -38.31
C PHE A 185 -9.27 2.55 -39.67
N GLY A 186 -8.39 2.16 -40.61
CA GLY A 186 -8.77 1.62 -41.90
C GLY A 186 -9.25 0.17 -41.85
N ASN A 187 -8.75 -0.58 -40.87
CA ASN A 187 -9.12 -1.98 -40.63
C ASN A 187 -10.27 -2.16 -39.65
N ASN A 188 -10.98 -1.09 -39.31
CA ASN A 188 -12.17 -1.22 -38.49
C ASN A 188 -13.24 -1.98 -39.31
N PRO A 189 -13.59 -3.23 -38.97
CA PRO A 189 -14.68 -3.91 -39.66
C PRO A 189 -15.92 -3.02 -39.48
N GLY A 190 -16.49 -2.61 -40.64
CA GLY A 190 -17.73 -1.83 -40.59
C GLY A 190 -18.78 -2.54 -39.76
N PRO A 191 -19.82 -1.83 -39.30
CA PRO A 191 -20.84 -2.43 -38.46
C PRO A 191 -21.36 -3.71 -39.12
N GLU A 192 -21.29 -4.84 -38.41
CA GLU A 192 -21.82 -6.10 -38.87
C GLU A 192 -23.25 -5.85 -39.41
N PRO A 193 -23.58 -6.33 -40.61
CA PRO A 193 -24.93 -6.19 -41.11
C PRO A 193 -25.87 -6.81 -40.08
N VAL A 194 -26.83 -6.01 -39.67
CA VAL A 194 -27.90 -6.47 -38.73
C VAL A 194 -28.49 -7.72 -39.36
N ARG A 195 -28.28 -8.89 -38.73
CA ARG A 195 -28.95 -10.13 -39.14
C ARG A 195 -30.44 -9.88 -38.93
N GLU A 196 -31.18 -9.72 -40.04
CA GLU A 196 -32.62 -9.72 -39.99
C GLU A 196 -33.05 -11.06 -39.37
N MET A 197 -33.57 -11.01 -38.19
CA MET A 197 -34.24 -12.15 -37.58
C MET A 197 -35.54 -12.39 -38.38
N ASN A 198 -35.50 -13.33 -39.30
CA ASN A 198 -36.66 -13.77 -40.03
C ASN A 198 -37.58 -14.57 -39.08
N PHE A 199 -38.57 -13.91 -38.54
CA PHE A 199 -39.63 -14.53 -37.80
C PHE A 199 -40.63 -15.15 -38.81
N GLY A 200 -40.18 -16.11 -39.59
CA GLY A 200 -41.02 -16.89 -40.50
C GLY A 200 -41.94 -17.82 -39.72
N GLY A 201 -43.06 -17.31 -39.29
CA GLY A 201 -44.22 -18.04 -38.85
C GLY A 201 -45.29 -17.88 -39.89
N SER A 202 -45.38 -18.82 -40.87
CA SER A 202 -46.55 -18.96 -41.72
C SER A 202 -47.62 -19.73 -40.97
N PRO A 203 -48.85 -19.26 -40.93
CA PRO A 203 -49.99 -20.04 -40.43
C PRO A 203 -50.54 -20.94 -41.56
N GLN A 204 -50.75 -22.21 -41.25
CA GLN A 204 -51.83 -23.05 -41.79
C GLN A 204 -52.50 -23.73 -40.64
#